data_be32db0e836f842a649292aefbe8ce91
#
_entry.id   be32db0e836f842a649292aefbe8ce91
#
_cell.length_a   1.000
_cell.length_b   1.000
_cell.length_c   1.000
_cell.angle_alpha   90.00
_cell.angle_beta   90.00
_cell.angle_gamma   90.00
#
_symmetry.space_group_name_H-M   'P 1'
#
loop_
_entity.id
_entity.type
_entity.pdbx_description
1 polymer ?
#
loop_
_entity_poly.entity_id
_entity_poly.type
_entity_poly.pdbx_seq_one_letter_code
_entity_poly.pdbx_strand_id
1 'polypeptide(L)'
;MSGSASFDSAPELPDHVEDALADALLRAPAERKRRLEELIEQHRDLEPALCARIAGTAPAGPGDGARIGRYQLQQKIAEGGMGSVWMAQQREPIKRRVAVKVIKLGMDTVQVMARFEAERQALAMMEHPNIAKVLDAGSTEIGRPYFVMEYIEGTPILEHCNRQKVDTAGRLRLFLKVCNAIQHAHQKGVIHRDIKPSNVLVALHDAVPVPKVIDFGVAKATGSELTERTLFTQHRQMIGTPAYMSPEQISGSDIDTRSDIYALGVLLYELLTGTTPFDNTELMTKGVVEMVRTIREDDPPKPSTRISTL
;
A
#
# COMPACT_ATOMS: atom_id res chain seq x y z
N MET A 1 41.12 9.33 -17.68
CA MET A 1 40.77 7.89 -17.49
C MET A 1 39.42 7.83 -16.90
N SER A 2 38.42 7.65 -17.75
CA SER A 2 37.03 7.60 -17.40
C SER A 2 36.62 6.15 -17.07
N GLY A 3 36.36 5.88 -15.80
CA GLY A 3 35.81 4.62 -15.36
C GLY A 3 34.28 4.68 -15.44
N SER A 4 33.70 4.06 -16.46
CA SER A 4 32.28 3.81 -16.57
C SER A 4 31.89 2.72 -15.56
N ALA A 5 31.12 3.08 -14.52
CA ALA A 5 30.46 2.12 -13.66
C ALA A 5 29.44 1.37 -14.49
N SER A 6 29.64 0.07 -14.67
CA SER A 6 28.70 -0.86 -15.29
C SER A 6 27.40 -0.90 -14.45
N PHE A 7 26.28 -0.68 -15.11
CA PHE A 7 24.94 -0.95 -14.57
C PHE A 7 24.85 -2.43 -14.20
N ASP A 8 24.58 -2.68 -12.93
CA ASP A 8 24.30 -4.01 -12.38
C ASP A 8 22.99 -4.51 -13.03
N SER A 9 23.11 -5.39 -14.03
CA SER A 9 22.00 -6.09 -14.66
C SER A 9 21.41 -7.06 -13.64
N ALA A 10 20.09 -7.18 -13.61
CA ALA A 10 19.40 -8.24 -12.85
C ALA A 10 20.08 -9.59 -13.14
N PRO A 11 20.22 -10.48 -12.16
CA PRO A 11 20.87 -11.76 -12.36
C PRO A 11 20.22 -12.49 -13.54
N GLU A 12 21.02 -12.88 -14.54
CA GLU A 12 20.55 -13.63 -15.70
C GLU A 12 20.07 -15.00 -15.24
N LEU A 13 18.90 -15.40 -15.71
CA LEU A 13 18.40 -16.74 -15.49
C LEU A 13 19.17 -17.71 -16.38
N PRO A 14 19.50 -18.94 -15.91
CA PRO A 14 20.04 -19.97 -16.76
C PRO A 14 19.08 -20.29 -17.92
N ASP A 15 19.60 -20.57 -19.13
CA ASP A 15 18.81 -20.80 -20.35
C ASP A 15 17.68 -21.80 -20.15
N HIS A 16 17.94 -22.91 -19.46
CA HIS A 16 16.92 -23.94 -19.20
C HIS A 16 15.79 -23.46 -18.28
N VAL A 17 16.05 -22.46 -17.43
CA VAL A 17 15.04 -21.84 -16.54
C VAL A 17 14.25 -20.79 -17.32
N GLU A 18 14.88 -20.04 -18.22
CA GLU A 18 14.18 -19.12 -19.14
C GLU A 18 13.24 -19.86 -20.09
N ASP A 19 13.68 -20.99 -20.65
CA ASP A 19 12.85 -21.83 -21.52
C ASP A 19 11.64 -22.43 -20.78
N ALA A 20 11.86 -22.92 -19.54
CA ALA A 20 10.78 -23.42 -18.69
C ALA A 20 9.79 -22.31 -18.29
N LEU A 21 10.29 -21.10 -18.04
CA LEU A 21 9.47 -19.93 -17.76
C LEU A 21 8.63 -19.53 -18.98
N ALA A 22 9.25 -19.50 -20.17
CA ALA A 22 8.56 -19.20 -21.42
C ALA A 22 7.44 -20.22 -21.72
N ASP A 23 7.70 -21.53 -21.53
CA ASP A 23 6.68 -22.57 -21.67
C ASP A 23 5.53 -22.37 -20.66
N ALA A 24 5.87 -22.11 -19.40
CA ALA A 24 4.85 -21.88 -18.36
C ALA A 24 3.95 -20.68 -18.68
N LEU A 25 4.51 -19.60 -19.24
CA LEU A 25 3.77 -18.37 -19.58
C LEU A 25 2.80 -18.57 -20.76
N LEU A 26 3.05 -19.54 -21.64
CA LEU A 26 2.20 -19.85 -22.79
C LEU A 26 1.00 -20.75 -22.46
N ARG A 27 0.94 -21.32 -21.24
CA ARG A 27 -0.14 -22.22 -20.82
C ARG A 27 -1.43 -21.49 -20.45
N ALA A 28 -2.53 -22.24 -20.39
CA ALA A 28 -3.82 -21.74 -19.89
C ALA A 28 -3.71 -21.27 -18.42
N PRO A 29 -4.54 -20.32 -17.95
CA PRO A 29 -4.34 -19.62 -16.66
C PRO A 29 -4.13 -20.54 -15.45
N ALA A 30 -4.94 -21.61 -15.31
CA ALA A 30 -4.83 -22.55 -14.19
C ALA A 30 -3.54 -23.39 -14.25
N GLU A 31 -3.15 -23.84 -15.44
CA GLU A 31 -1.94 -24.62 -15.67
C GLU A 31 -0.69 -23.74 -15.56
N ARG A 32 -0.75 -22.50 -16.06
CA ARG A 32 0.30 -21.49 -15.92
C ARG A 32 0.65 -21.26 -14.45
N LYS A 33 -0.36 -21.02 -13.61
CA LYS A 33 -0.14 -20.79 -12.18
C LYS A 33 0.61 -21.96 -11.55
N ARG A 34 0.14 -23.19 -11.77
CA ARG A 34 0.78 -24.38 -11.21
C ARG A 34 2.23 -24.53 -11.69
N ARG A 35 2.50 -24.31 -12.99
CA ARG A 35 3.83 -24.43 -13.55
C ARG A 35 4.80 -23.37 -13.06
N LEU A 36 4.33 -22.14 -12.86
CA LEU A 36 5.15 -21.07 -12.27
C LEU A 36 5.47 -21.35 -10.79
N GLU A 37 4.53 -21.87 -10.02
CA GLU A 37 4.74 -22.30 -8.64
C GLU A 37 5.76 -23.45 -8.57
N GLU A 38 5.63 -24.47 -9.43
CA GLU A 38 6.58 -25.58 -9.54
C GLU A 38 7.99 -25.09 -9.93
N LEU A 39 8.10 -24.15 -10.86
CA LEU A 39 9.37 -23.57 -11.31
C LEU A 39 10.07 -22.79 -10.20
N ILE A 40 9.34 -21.96 -9.46
CA ILE A 40 9.86 -21.21 -8.32
C ILE A 40 10.31 -22.15 -7.20
N GLU A 41 9.53 -23.18 -6.89
CA GLU A 41 9.88 -24.19 -5.88
C GLU A 41 11.16 -24.95 -6.23
N GLN A 42 11.33 -25.31 -7.53
CA GLN A 42 12.51 -26.02 -8.02
C GLN A 42 13.78 -25.15 -8.03
N HIS A 43 13.63 -23.83 -8.17
CA HIS A 43 14.72 -22.86 -8.30
C HIS A 43 14.61 -21.74 -7.26
N ARG A 44 14.49 -22.09 -5.99
CA ARG A 44 14.36 -21.12 -4.87
C ARG A 44 15.51 -20.12 -4.78
N ASP A 45 16.69 -20.51 -5.16
CA ASP A 45 17.86 -19.65 -5.23
C ASP A 45 17.74 -18.56 -6.32
N LEU A 46 16.93 -18.80 -7.34
CA LEU A 46 16.64 -17.88 -8.45
C LEU A 46 15.27 -17.19 -8.32
N GLU A 47 14.53 -17.42 -7.24
CA GLU A 47 13.21 -16.83 -7.02
C GLU A 47 13.15 -15.32 -7.27
N PRO A 48 14.09 -14.48 -6.79
CA PRO A 48 14.06 -13.03 -7.06
C PRO A 48 14.19 -12.69 -8.54
N ALA A 49 15.02 -13.43 -9.28
CA ALA A 49 15.21 -13.23 -10.73
C ALA A 49 13.99 -13.70 -11.53
N LEU A 50 13.43 -14.87 -11.16
CA LEU A 50 12.18 -15.39 -11.73
C LEU A 50 11.01 -14.44 -11.51
N CYS A 51 10.83 -13.95 -10.30
CA CYS A 51 9.78 -12.99 -9.98
C CYS A 51 9.95 -11.68 -10.76
N ALA A 52 11.18 -11.16 -10.90
CA ALA A 52 11.47 -9.97 -11.70
C ALA A 52 11.14 -10.18 -13.19
N ARG A 53 11.49 -11.36 -13.73
CA ARG A 53 11.23 -11.72 -15.14
C ARG A 53 9.73 -11.91 -15.39
N ILE A 54 9.03 -12.64 -14.51
CA ILE A 54 7.57 -12.79 -14.57
C ILE A 54 6.87 -11.42 -14.52
N ALA A 55 7.34 -10.51 -13.65
CA ALA A 55 6.81 -9.15 -13.57
C ALA A 55 7.07 -8.33 -14.84
N GLY A 56 8.21 -8.54 -15.51
CA GLY A 56 8.58 -7.86 -16.76
C GLY A 56 7.85 -8.40 -18.01
N THR A 57 7.44 -9.68 -17.99
CA THR A 57 6.67 -10.31 -19.09
C THR A 57 5.16 -10.27 -18.86
N ALA A 58 4.72 -9.87 -17.66
CA ALA A 58 3.31 -9.71 -17.38
C ALA A 58 2.72 -8.63 -18.31
N PRO A 59 1.58 -8.89 -18.97
CA PRO A 59 0.90 -7.83 -19.71
C PRO A 59 0.69 -6.64 -18.79
N ALA A 60 0.83 -5.43 -19.33
CA ALA A 60 0.54 -4.18 -18.61
C ALA A 60 -0.75 -4.39 -17.81
N GLY A 61 -0.80 -3.85 -16.57
CA GLY A 61 -1.99 -4.01 -15.73
C GLY A 61 -3.26 -3.66 -16.52
N PRO A 62 -4.44 -4.05 -16.05
CA PRO A 62 -5.67 -3.84 -16.80
C PRO A 62 -5.73 -2.38 -17.25
N GLY A 63 -5.99 -2.14 -18.54
CA GLY A 63 -6.16 -0.80 -19.13
C GLY A 63 -7.56 -0.24 -18.84
N ASP A 64 -7.76 1.04 -19.18
CA ASP A 64 -9.08 1.66 -19.16
C ASP A 64 -10.09 0.84 -20.00
N GLY A 65 -11.26 0.59 -19.44
CA GLY A 65 -12.29 -0.24 -20.06
C GLY A 65 -12.13 -1.75 -19.87
N ALA A 66 -11.02 -2.22 -19.30
CA ALA A 66 -10.83 -3.62 -18.98
C ALA A 66 -11.87 -4.12 -17.96
N ARG A 67 -12.14 -5.43 -17.99
CA ARG A 67 -13.14 -6.05 -17.12
C ARG A 67 -12.47 -7.00 -16.13
N ILE A 68 -12.82 -6.88 -14.86
CA ILE A 68 -12.43 -7.81 -13.79
C ILE A 68 -13.73 -8.39 -13.22
N GLY A 69 -14.08 -9.62 -13.57
CA GLY A 69 -15.35 -10.21 -13.20
C GLY A 69 -16.53 -9.31 -13.61
N ARG A 70 -17.36 -8.90 -12.63
CA ARG A 70 -18.52 -8.01 -12.83
C ARG A 70 -18.19 -6.50 -12.78
N TYR A 71 -16.91 -6.16 -12.65
CA TYR A 71 -16.44 -4.78 -12.52
C TYR A 71 -15.80 -4.30 -13.81
N GLN A 72 -16.29 -3.20 -14.36
CA GLN A 72 -15.69 -2.54 -15.52
C GLN A 72 -14.82 -1.39 -15.06
N LEU A 73 -13.52 -1.50 -15.27
CA LEU A 73 -12.56 -0.44 -14.95
C LEU A 73 -12.82 0.78 -15.81
N GLN A 74 -12.84 1.98 -15.22
CA GLN A 74 -13.11 3.22 -15.92
C GLN A 74 -11.93 4.18 -15.89
N GLN A 75 -11.34 4.38 -14.73
CA GLN A 75 -10.26 5.33 -14.53
C GLN A 75 -9.27 4.81 -13.49
N LYS A 76 -7.97 4.88 -13.79
CA LYS A 76 -6.93 4.64 -12.81
C LYS A 76 -6.87 5.81 -11.83
N ILE A 77 -7.06 5.52 -10.53
CA ILE A 77 -7.02 6.51 -9.45
C ILE A 77 -5.59 6.66 -8.92
N ALA A 78 -4.91 5.53 -8.73
CA ALA A 78 -3.56 5.50 -8.17
C ALA A 78 -2.77 4.30 -8.69
N GLU A 79 -1.44 4.44 -8.72
CA GLU A 79 -0.51 3.35 -8.96
C GLU A 79 0.67 3.46 -7.99
N GLY A 80 1.08 2.34 -7.42
CA GLY A 80 2.16 2.28 -6.45
C GLY A 80 2.90 0.94 -6.48
N GLY A 81 3.85 0.76 -5.57
CA GLY A 81 4.64 -0.46 -5.45
C GLY A 81 3.80 -1.73 -5.23
N MET A 82 2.66 -1.61 -4.55
CA MET A 82 1.79 -2.74 -4.21
C MET A 82 0.71 -3.05 -5.25
N GLY A 83 0.50 -2.19 -6.25
CA GLY A 83 -0.54 -2.40 -7.24
C GLY A 83 -1.14 -1.12 -7.79
N SER A 84 -2.26 -1.26 -8.47
CA SER A 84 -3.03 -0.18 -9.04
C SER A 84 -4.44 -0.13 -8.45
N VAL A 85 -4.95 1.08 -8.23
CA VAL A 85 -6.33 1.33 -7.77
C VAL A 85 -7.12 1.98 -8.89
N TRP A 86 -8.29 1.45 -9.17
CA TRP A 86 -9.17 1.85 -10.26
C TRP A 86 -10.54 2.25 -9.75
N MET A 87 -11.09 3.34 -10.25
CA MET A 87 -12.53 3.54 -10.23
C MET A 87 -13.16 2.57 -11.23
N ALA A 88 -14.15 1.83 -10.79
CA ALA A 88 -14.85 0.86 -11.63
C ALA A 88 -16.36 0.94 -11.45
N GLN A 89 -17.08 0.52 -12.47
CA GLN A 89 -18.53 0.38 -12.45
C GLN A 89 -18.92 -1.08 -12.22
N GLN A 90 -19.54 -1.36 -11.10
CA GLN A 90 -20.27 -2.61 -10.92
C GLN A 90 -21.60 -2.50 -11.69
N ARG A 91 -21.90 -3.49 -12.54
CA ARG A 91 -23.15 -3.50 -13.34
C ARG A 91 -24.25 -4.33 -12.69
N GLU A 92 -23.90 -5.45 -12.09
CA GLU A 92 -24.80 -6.41 -11.49
C GLU A 92 -24.38 -6.79 -10.07
N PRO A 93 -25.32 -7.14 -9.17
CA PRO A 93 -26.78 -7.04 -9.31
C PRO A 93 -27.29 -5.60 -9.22
N ILE A 94 -26.49 -4.67 -8.70
CA ILE A 94 -26.81 -3.26 -8.51
C ILE A 94 -25.77 -2.40 -9.16
N LYS A 95 -26.17 -1.40 -9.95
CA LYS A 95 -25.25 -0.43 -10.55
C LYS A 95 -24.71 0.51 -9.49
N ARG A 96 -23.38 0.50 -9.28
CA ARG A 96 -22.68 1.41 -8.37
C ARG A 96 -21.25 1.64 -8.78
N ARG A 97 -20.66 2.76 -8.37
CA ARG A 97 -19.21 2.99 -8.45
C ARG A 97 -18.51 2.28 -7.30
N VAL A 98 -17.37 1.67 -7.59
CA VAL A 98 -16.52 0.98 -6.63
C VAL A 98 -15.06 1.31 -6.88
N ALA A 99 -14.21 1.15 -5.88
CA ALA A 99 -12.76 1.17 -6.06
C ALA A 99 -12.27 -0.28 -6.15
N VAL A 100 -11.48 -0.60 -7.19
CA VAL A 100 -10.87 -1.92 -7.38
C VAL A 100 -9.35 -1.76 -7.25
N LYS A 101 -8.78 -2.38 -6.22
CA LYS A 101 -7.34 -2.45 -6.00
C LYS A 101 -6.83 -3.79 -6.53
N VAL A 102 -5.97 -3.74 -7.57
CA VAL A 102 -5.34 -4.91 -8.18
C VAL A 102 -3.90 -5.00 -7.68
N ILE A 103 -3.55 -6.12 -7.07
CA ILE A 103 -2.21 -6.35 -6.52
C ILE A 103 -1.24 -6.70 -7.65
N LYS A 104 0.01 -6.21 -7.59
CA LYS A 104 1.06 -6.54 -8.58
C LYS A 104 1.50 -8.01 -8.45
N LEU A 105 1.88 -8.63 -9.59
CA LEU A 105 2.53 -9.93 -9.63
C LEU A 105 3.90 -9.86 -8.88
N GLY A 106 4.29 -10.99 -8.28
CA GLY A 106 5.50 -11.06 -7.44
C GLY A 106 5.22 -11.00 -5.94
N MET A 107 3.94 -10.72 -5.55
CA MET A 107 3.44 -10.84 -4.19
C MET A 107 2.52 -12.08 -4.02
N ASP A 108 2.59 -13.04 -4.93
CA ASP A 108 1.59 -14.11 -5.11
C ASP A 108 2.06 -15.45 -4.52
N THR A 109 3.01 -15.44 -3.58
CA THR A 109 3.40 -16.70 -2.92
C THR A 109 2.20 -17.30 -2.18
N VAL A 110 2.16 -18.63 -2.04
CA VAL A 110 1.07 -19.36 -1.34
C VAL A 110 0.83 -18.78 0.05
N GLN A 111 1.88 -18.33 0.74
CA GLN A 111 1.79 -17.69 2.05
C GLN A 111 1.12 -16.31 1.98
N VAL A 112 1.42 -15.52 0.95
CA VAL A 112 0.77 -14.22 0.70
C VAL A 112 -0.71 -14.42 0.44
N MET A 113 -1.08 -15.42 -0.36
CA MET A 113 -2.48 -15.71 -0.67
C MET A 113 -3.25 -16.20 0.56
N ALA A 114 -2.65 -17.05 1.40
CA ALA A 114 -3.29 -17.53 2.63
C ALA A 114 -3.55 -16.39 3.63
N ARG A 115 -2.57 -15.47 3.80
CA ARG A 115 -2.73 -14.27 4.63
C ARG A 115 -3.75 -13.30 4.05
N PHE A 116 -3.75 -13.12 2.73
CA PHE A 116 -4.74 -12.33 2.01
C PHE A 116 -6.18 -12.84 2.29
N GLU A 117 -6.40 -14.14 2.28
CA GLU A 117 -7.70 -14.73 2.59
C GLU A 117 -8.11 -14.49 4.05
N ALA A 118 -7.18 -14.64 5.00
CA ALA A 118 -7.44 -14.37 6.42
C ALA A 118 -7.76 -12.89 6.68
N GLU A 119 -6.98 -11.97 6.10
CA GLU A 119 -7.20 -10.53 6.23
C GLU A 119 -8.47 -10.09 5.51
N ARG A 120 -8.82 -10.68 4.37
CA ARG A 120 -10.08 -10.45 3.66
C ARG A 120 -11.26 -10.65 4.58
N GLN A 121 -11.28 -11.74 5.34
CA GLN A 121 -12.37 -12.04 6.27
C GLN A 121 -12.46 -10.98 7.39
N ALA A 122 -11.33 -10.58 7.96
CA ALA A 122 -11.27 -9.55 8.99
C ALA A 122 -11.74 -8.18 8.45
N LEU A 123 -11.29 -7.81 7.25
CA LEU A 123 -11.70 -6.56 6.60
C LEU A 123 -13.20 -6.54 6.24
N ALA A 124 -13.76 -7.68 5.81
CA ALA A 124 -15.17 -7.80 5.50
C ALA A 124 -16.07 -7.63 6.75
N MET A 125 -15.54 -7.94 7.95
CA MET A 125 -16.25 -7.78 9.22
C MET A 125 -16.13 -6.37 9.82
N MET A 126 -15.38 -5.46 9.19
CA MET A 126 -15.24 -4.10 9.69
C MET A 126 -16.41 -3.22 9.24
N GLU A 127 -17.32 -2.94 10.17
CA GLU A 127 -18.41 -1.99 9.98
C GLU A 127 -18.19 -0.77 10.86
N HIS A 128 -17.71 0.32 10.27
CA HIS A 128 -17.52 1.59 10.95
C HIS A 128 -17.78 2.77 9.99
N PRO A 129 -18.45 3.84 10.40
CA PRO A 129 -18.81 4.95 9.51
C PRO A 129 -17.59 5.65 8.91
N ASN A 130 -16.44 5.59 9.57
CA ASN A 130 -15.19 6.22 9.13
C ASN A 130 -14.18 5.22 8.52
N ILE A 131 -14.61 4.02 8.13
CA ILE A 131 -13.82 3.05 7.37
C ILE A 131 -14.52 2.80 6.03
N ALA A 132 -13.76 2.76 4.93
CA ALA A 132 -14.30 2.34 3.63
C ALA A 132 -14.59 0.84 3.65
N LYS A 133 -15.83 0.46 3.30
CA LYS A 133 -16.26 -0.94 3.32
C LYS A 133 -15.55 -1.75 2.24
N VAL A 134 -15.06 -2.94 2.57
CA VAL A 134 -14.69 -3.96 1.60
C VAL A 134 -15.98 -4.65 1.14
N LEU A 135 -16.21 -4.66 -0.17
CA LEU A 135 -17.46 -5.12 -0.78
C LEU A 135 -17.32 -6.50 -1.43
N ASP A 136 -16.11 -6.82 -1.90
CA ASP A 136 -15.79 -8.06 -2.58
C ASP A 136 -14.28 -8.25 -2.67
N ALA A 137 -13.85 -9.47 -2.97
CA ALA A 137 -12.46 -9.78 -3.27
C ALA A 137 -12.40 -11.02 -4.18
N GLY A 138 -11.35 -11.13 -4.98
CA GLY A 138 -11.18 -12.26 -5.89
C GLY A 138 -9.82 -12.26 -6.56
N SER A 139 -9.70 -13.09 -7.57
CA SER A 139 -8.52 -13.17 -8.44
C SER A 139 -8.91 -12.86 -9.89
N THR A 140 -8.05 -12.15 -10.62
CA THR A 140 -8.21 -11.93 -12.05
C THR A 140 -8.01 -13.23 -12.83
N GLU A 141 -8.32 -13.26 -14.13
CA GLU A 141 -8.09 -14.42 -15.01
C GLU A 141 -6.62 -14.88 -15.05
N ILE A 142 -5.69 -13.95 -14.80
CA ILE A 142 -4.25 -14.22 -14.71
C ILE A 142 -3.76 -14.46 -13.28
N GLY A 143 -4.69 -14.71 -12.34
CA GLY A 143 -4.38 -15.03 -10.95
C GLY A 143 -4.04 -13.86 -10.02
N ARG A 144 -4.08 -12.59 -10.48
CA ARG A 144 -3.80 -11.44 -9.63
C ARG A 144 -4.91 -11.23 -8.60
N PRO A 145 -4.59 -11.13 -7.30
CA PRO A 145 -5.58 -10.78 -6.29
C PRO A 145 -6.11 -9.37 -6.51
N TYR A 146 -7.40 -9.17 -6.22
CA TYR A 146 -7.98 -7.84 -6.19
C TYR A 146 -8.98 -7.70 -5.04
N PHE A 147 -9.10 -6.47 -4.55
CA PHE A 147 -10.14 -6.05 -3.60
C PHE A 147 -11.08 -5.06 -4.26
N VAL A 148 -12.34 -5.17 -3.91
CA VAL A 148 -13.38 -4.20 -4.29
C VAL A 148 -13.86 -3.49 -3.04
N MET A 149 -13.77 -2.17 -3.04
CA MET A 149 -14.08 -1.33 -1.90
C MET A 149 -15.12 -0.27 -2.27
N GLU A 150 -15.73 0.30 -1.25
CA GLU A 150 -16.51 1.52 -1.37
C GLU A 150 -15.69 2.61 -2.09
N TYR A 151 -16.22 3.15 -3.18
CA TYR A 151 -15.60 4.30 -3.84
C TYR A 151 -15.95 5.56 -3.04
N ILE A 152 -14.93 6.21 -2.50
CA ILE A 152 -15.07 7.44 -1.72
C ILE A 152 -14.79 8.64 -2.62
N GLU A 153 -15.82 9.41 -2.91
CA GLU A 153 -15.70 10.69 -3.60
C GLU A 153 -15.30 11.77 -2.58
N GLY A 154 -14.02 11.84 -2.29
CA GLY A 154 -13.47 12.66 -1.22
C GLY A 154 -12.08 13.21 -1.56
N THR A 155 -11.62 14.11 -0.71
CA THR A 155 -10.30 14.76 -0.80
C THR A 155 -9.44 14.28 0.36
N PRO A 156 -8.11 14.07 0.19
CA PRO A 156 -7.22 13.75 1.30
C PRO A 156 -7.38 14.73 2.47
N ILE A 157 -7.35 14.21 3.70
CA ILE A 157 -7.72 14.99 4.90
C ILE A 157 -6.92 16.28 5.05
N LEU A 158 -5.62 16.27 4.78
CA LEU A 158 -4.78 17.47 4.87
C LEU A 158 -5.16 18.49 3.80
N GLU A 159 -5.35 18.05 2.56
CA GLU A 159 -5.78 18.90 1.46
C GLU A 159 -7.16 19.50 1.74
N HIS A 160 -8.12 18.69 2.24
CA HIS A 160 -9.43 19.17 2.65
C HIS A 160 -9.32 20.26 3.69
N CYS A 161 -8.55 20.02 4.76
CA CYS A 161 -8.38 20.98 5.84
C CYS A 161 -7.75 22.31 5.37
N ASN A 162 -6.79 22.22 4.45
CA ASN A 162 -6.12 23.42 3.92
C ASN A 162 -7.02 24.20 2.96
N ARG A 163 -7.67 23.53 2.01
CA ARG A 163 -8.58 24.16 1.02
C ARG A 163 -9.78 24.82 1.68
N GLN A 164 -10.36 24.16 2.68
CA GLN A 164 -11.53 24.66 3.42
C GLN A 164 -11.15 25.57 4.58
N LYS A 165 -9.84 25.85 4.79
CA LYS A 165 -9.31 26.65 5.92
C LYS A 165 -9.90 26.19 7.25
N VAL A 166 -9.97 24.87 7.47
CA VAL A 166 -10.52 24.27 8.68
C VAL A 166 -9.68 24.68 9.87
N ASP A 167 -10.33 25.23 10.90
CA ASP A 167 -9.68 25.63 12.15
C ASP A 167 -9.12 24.45 12.94
N THR A 168 -8.28 24.71 13.93
CA THR A 168 -7.66 23.68 14.76
C THR A 168 -8.69 22.76 15.41
N ALA A 169 -9.81 23.29 15.90
CA ALA A 169 -10.85 22.50 16.54
C ALA A 169 -11.54 21.56 15.52
N GLY A 170 -11.77 22.04 14.30
CA GLY A 170 -12.29 21.22 13.19
C GLY A 170 -11.34 20.09 12.78
N ARG A 171 -10.04 20.40 12.65
CA ARG A 171 -9.00 19.40 12.34
C ARG A 171 -8.95 18.31 13.41
N LEU A 172 -9.01 18.70 14.69
CA LEU A 172 -9.04 17.75 15.81
C LEU A 172 -10.31 16.87 15.78
N ARG A 173 -11.48 17.46 15.48
CA ARG A 173 -12.73 16.67 15.35
C ARG A 173 -12.64 15.62 14.23
N LEU A 174 -12.05 15.96 13.08
CA LEU A 174 -11.83 15.00 12.01
C LEU A 174 -10.82 13.90 12.45
N PHE A 175 -9.72 14.30 13.07
CA PHE A 175 -8.69 13.39 13.57
C PHE A 175 -9.26 12.40 14.61
N LEU A 176 -10.08 12.84 15.55
CA LEU A 176 -10.73 11.95 16.52
C LEU A 176 -11.58 10.87 15.86
N LYS A 177 -12.29 11.19 14.77
CA LYS A 177 -13.03 10.18 13.99
C LYS A 177 -12.10 9.17 13.34
N VAL A 178 -10.92 9.58 12.90
CA VAL A 178 -9.88 8.67 12.37
C VAL A 178 -9.36 7.76 13.49
N CYS A 179 -9.05 8.30 14.67
CA CYS A 179 -8.62 7.50 15.82
C CYS A 179 -9.65 6.43 16.19
N ASN A 180 -10.94 6.79 16.22
CA ASN A 180 -12.02 5.83 16.51
C ASN A 180 -12.09 4.72 15.44
N ALA A 181 -11.87 5.05 14.16
CA ALA A 181 -11.82 4.07 13.08
C ALA A 181 -10.65 3.09 13.26
N ILE A 182 -9.47 3.60 13.57
CA ILE A 182 -8.27 2.76 13.79
C ILE A 182 -8.43 1.91 15.07
N GLN A 183 -8.98 2.48 16.15
CA GLN A 183 -9.27 1.71 17.35
C GLN A 183 -10.25 0.56 17.08
N HIS A 184 -11.30 0.80 16.26
CA HIS A 184 -12.23 -0.25 15.85
C HIS A 184 -11.51 -1.37 15.09
N ALA A 185 -10.61 -1.04 14.16
CA ALA A 185 -9.80 -2.01 13.43
C ALA A 185 -8.91 -2.83 14.37
N HIS A 186 -8.22 -2.18 15.32
CA HIS A 186 -7.37 -2.84 16.31
C HIS A 186 -8.15 -3.83 17.19
N GLN A 187 -9.37 -3.48 17.60
CA GLN A 187 -10.26 -4.39 18.35
C GLN A 187 -10.67 -5.63 17.54
N LYS A 188 -10.60 -5.57 16.22
CA LYS A 188 -10.83 -6.69 15.30
C LYS A 188 -9.54 -7.43 14.91
N GLY A 189 -8.40 -7.07 15.52
CA GLY A 189 -7.09 -7.65 15.22
C GLY A 189 -6.47 -7.16 13.90
N VAL A 190 -7.00 -6.07 13.30
CA VAL A 190 -6.51 -5.51 12.05
C VAL A 190 -5.64 -4.29 12.32
N ILE A 191 -4.41 -4.30 11.79
CA ILE A 191 -3.45 -3.20 11.85
C ILE A 191 -3.40 -2.54 10.47
N HIS A 192 -3.47 -1.21 10.40
CA HIS A 192 -3.52 -0.49 9.14
C HIS A 192 -2.16 -0.44 8.41
N ARG A 193 -1.06 -0.22 9.13
CA ARG A 193 0.34 -0.24 8.67
C ARG A 193 0.73 0.83 7.63
N ASP A 194 -0.19 1.69 7.17
CA ASP A 194 0.08 2.73 6.17
C ASP A 194 -0.79 3.97 6.38
N ILE A 195 -0.93 4.42 7.65
CA ILE A 195 -1.69 5.63 7.97
C ILE A 195 -0.91 6.86 7.46
N LYS A 196 -1.56 7.65 6.59
CA LYS A 196 -1.05 8.91 6.04
C LYS A 196 -2.20 9.72 5.46
N PRO A 197 -2.04 11.03 5.17
CA PRO A 197 -3.13 11.88 4.66
C PRO A 197 -3.82 11.34 3.42
N SER A 198 -3.10 10.74 2.48
CA SER A 198 -3.67 10.17 1.24
C SER A 198 -4.57 8.95 1.48
N ASN A 199 -4.43 8.29 2.63
CA ASN A 199 -5.23 7.13 3.03
C ASN A 199 -6.40 7.50 3.97
N VAL A 200 -6.65 8.80 4.15
CA VAL A 200 -7.81 9.32 4.88
C VAL A 200 -8.53 10.34 3.97
N LEU A 201 -9.62 9.92 3.34
CA LEU A 201 -10.40 10.79 2.47
C LEU A 201 -11.54 11.44 3.23
N VAL A 202 -11.75 12.74 3.05
CA VAL A 202 -12.90 13.46 3.60
C VAL A 202 -13.93 13.63 2.50
N ALA A 203 -15.06 12.95 2.65
CA ALA A 203 -16.23 13.09 1.82
C ALA A 203 -17.28 13.98 2.51
N LEU A 204 -18.14 14.62 1.73
CA LEU A 204 -19.28 15.37 2.25
C LEU A 204 -20.51 14.46 2.25
N HIS A 205 -21.13 14.30 3.41
CA HIS A 205 -22.42 13.64 3.56
C HIS A 205 -23.39 14.67 4.13
N ASP A 206 -24.40 15.05 3.36
CA ASP A 206 -25.34 16.14 3.71
C ASP A 206 -24.61 17.43 4.14
N ALA A 207 -23.59 17.80 3.38
CA ALA A 207 -22.69 18.93 3.65
C ALA A 207 -21.82 18.80 4.93
N VAL A 208 -21.87 17.67 5.64
CA VAL A 208 -21.04 17.43 6.81
C VAL A 208 -19.77 16.67 6.39
N PRO A 209 -18.56 17.14 6.78
CA PRO A 209 -17.32 16.44 6.51
C PRO A 209 -17.23 15.12 7.30
N VAL A 210 -17.08 14.02 6.57
CA VAL A 210 -16.93 12.67 7.12
C VAL A 210 -15.61 12.08 6.63
N PRO A 211 -14.60 11.89 7.51
CA PRO A 211 -13.38 11.21 7.14
C PRO A 211 -13.63 9.71 6.98
N LYS A 212 -13.05 9.13 5.95
CA LYS A 212 -13.04 7.69 5.64
C LYS A 212 -11.62 7.20 5.54
N VAL A 213 -11.22 6.27 6.39
CA VAL A 213 -9.94 5.56 6.28
C VAL A 213 -10.08 4.54 5.16
N ILE A 214 -9.15 4.58 4.23
CA ILE A 214 -9.08 3.68 3.07
C ILE A 214 -7.78 2.89 3.11
N ASP A 215 -7.73 1.82 2.35
CA ASP A 215 -6.48 1.12 2.00
C ASP A 215 -5.70 0.56 3.20
N PHE A 216 -6.36 -0.24 4.04
CA PHE A 216 -5.67 -1.04 5.05
C PHE A 216 -4.55 -1.86 4.39
N GLY A 217 -3.35 -1.83 4.98
CA GLY A 217 -2.11 -2.33 4.37
C GLY A 217 -2.03 -3.85 4.24
N VAL A 218 -3.07 -4.48 3.68
CA VAL A 218 -3.19 -5.93 3.44
C VAL A 218 -1.95 -6.49 2.75
N ALA A 219 -1.41 -5.76 1.77
CA ALA A 219 -0.22 -6.18 1.04
C ALA A 219 1.08 -6.05 1.86
N LYS A 220 1.12 -5.24 2.93
CA LYS A 220 2.27 -5.11 3.83
C LYS A 220 2.33 -6.23 4.88
N ALA A 221 1.20 -6.85 5.19
CA ALA A 221 1.14 -8.00 6.11
C ALA A 221 1.76 -9.27 5.51
N THR A 222 1.88 -9.33 4.18
CA THR A 222 2.37 -10.50 3.45
C THR A 222 3.89 -10.58 3.37
N GLY A 223 4.60 -9.49 3.67
CA GLY A 223 6.06 -9.45 3.79
C GLY A 223 6.50 -9.56 5.25
N SER A 224 6.47 -10.76 5.85
CA SER A 224 7.34 -11.03 6.98
C SER A 224 8.76 -11.06 6.43
N GLU A 225 9.62 -10.23 7.00
CA GLU A 225 10.99 -10.00 6.57
C GLU A 225 11.11 -9.13 5.30
N LEU A 226 10.79 -7.84 5.44
CA LEU A 226 11.58 -6.84 4.77
C LEU A 226 12.99 -6.94 5.38
N THR A 227 13.74 -7.98 4.96
CA THR A 227 15.16 -8.09 5.31
C THR A 227 15.84 -6.79 4.87
N GLU A 228 16.87 -6.36 5.59
CA GLU A 228 17.72 -5.23 5.19
C GLU A 228 18.07 -5.27 3.69
N ARG A 229 18.18 -6.46 3.11
CA ARG A 229 18.39 -6.70 1.68
C ARG A 229 17.24 -6.19 0.79
N THR A 230 15.97 -6.33 1.19
CA THR A 230 14.83 -5.87 0.39
C THR A 230 14.68 -4.34 0.47
N LEU A 231 15.04 -3.72 1.60
CA LEU A 231 15.17 -2.27 1.73
C LEU A 231 16.35 -1.75 0.89
N PHE A 232 17.47 -2.48 0.81
CA PHE A 232 18.66 -2.08 0.05
C PHE A 232 18.50 -2.28 -1.47
N THR A 233 17.83 -3.34 -1.93
CA THR A 233 17.68 -3.63 -3.38
C THR A 233 16.65 -2.71 -4.04
N GLN A 234 15.72 -2.13 -3.29
CA GLN A 234 14.72 -1.18 -3.78
C GLN A 234 15.10 0.30 -3.58
N HIS A 235 16.38 0.61 -3.47
CA HIS A 235 16.91 1.98 -3.26
C HIS A 235 16.39 3.05 -4.23
N ARG A 236 15.73 2.66 -5.33
CA ARG A 236 15.07 3.57 -6.29
C ARG A 236 13.54 3.60 -6.20
N GLN A 237 12.92 2.72 -5.42
CA GLN A 237 11.46 2.69 -5.22
C GLN A 237 11.13 2.37 -3.76
N MET A 238 11.50 3.27 -2.85
CA MET A 238 11.08 3.17 -1.46
C MET A 238 9.55 3.20 -1.39
N ILE A 239 8.95 2.04 -1.10
CA ILE A 239 7.48 1.88 -1.06
C ILE A 239 6.96 2.52 0.22
N GLY A 240 6.53 3.78 0.12
CA GLY A 240 5.91 4.51 1.23
C GLY A 240 6.44 5.93 1.38
N THR A 241 5.91 6.64 2.37
CA THR A 241 6.38 7.96 2.78
C THR A 241 7.14 7.77 4.09
N PRO A 242 8.49 7.78 4.11
CA PRO A 242 9.29 7.44 5.29
C PRO A 242 8.92 8.24 6.53
N ALA A 243 8.53 9.48 6.37
CA ALA A 243 8.13 10.36 7.47
C ALA A 243 6.96 9.80 8.32
N TYR A 244 6.17 8.83 7.81
CA TYR A 244 5.06 8.18 8.51
C TYR A 244 5.41 6.79 9.05
N MET A 245 6.56 6.23 8.67
CA MET A 245 6.97 4.90 9.11
C MET A 245 7.43 4.94 10.56
N SER A 246 6.92 4.00 11.35
CA SER A 246 7.39 3.82 12.72
C SER A 246 8.80 3.20 12.76
N PRO A 247 9.54 3.38 13.86
CA PRO A 247 10.87 2.78 14.01
C PRO A 247 10.91 1.28 13.75
N GLU A 248 9.92 0.53 14.24
CA GLU A 248 9.81 -0.92 14.03
C GLU A 248 9.51 -1.29 12.57
N GLN A 249 8.75 -0.46 11.83
CA GLN A 249 8.50 -0.68 10.40
C GLN A 249 9.78 -0.51 9.56
N ILE A 250 10.62 0.45 9.93
CA ILE A 250 11.87 0.73 9.21
C ILE A 250 12.92 -0.33 9.55
N SER A 251 12.98 -0.79 10.81
CA SER A 251 13.94 -1.80 11.26
C SER A 251 13.51 -3.25 10.94
N GLY A 252 12.32 -3.45 10.35
CA GLY A 252 11.82 -4.79 10.03
C GLY A 252 11.46 -5.64 11.25
N SER A 253 11.24 -4.99 12.41
CA SER A 253 10.84 -5.66 13.65
C SER A 253 9.33 -6.01 13.64
N ASP A 254 8.88 -6.73 14.67
CA ASP A 254 7.46 -7.09 14.81
C ASP A 254 6.56 -5.86 14.83
N ILE A 255 5.66 -5.78 13.86
CA ILE A 255 4.71 -4.69 13.69
C ILE A 255 3.44 -5.01 14.47
N ASP A 256 3.08 -4.13 15.40
CA ASP A 256 1.84 -4.20 16.16
C ASP A 256 1.03 -2.89 16.06
N THR A 257 0.02 -2.74 16.90
CA THR A 257 -0.86 -1.56 16.93
C THR A 257 -0.12 -0.25 17.24
N ARG A 258 1.08 -0.30 17.85
CA ARG A 258 1.90 0.87 18.17
C ARG A 258 2.41 1.56 16.91
N SER A 259 2.63 0.81 15.82
CA SER A 259 3.02 1.39 14.54
C SER A 259 1.95 2.33 13.98
N ASP A 260 0.67 1.94 14.12
CA ASP A 260 -0.45 2.83 13.73
C ASP A 260 -0.55 4.05 14.66
N ILE A 261 -0.28 3.87 15.96
CA ILE A 261 -0.28 4.99 16.93
C ILE A 261 0.82 6.01 16.59
N TYR A 262 2.01 5.54 16.21
CA TYR A 262 3.08 6.40 15.74
C TYR A 262 2.64 7.20 14.49
N ALA A 263 2.12 6.52 13.48
CA ALA A 263 1.65 7.16 12.24
C ALA A 263 0.49 8.14 12.48
N LEU A 264 -0.43 7.85 13.43
CA LEU A 264 -1.46 8.79 13.89
C LEU A 264 -0.83 10.03 14.54
N GLY A 265 0.23 9.87 15.34
CA GLY A 265 0.99 10.98 15.91
C GLY A 265 1.57 11.90 14.83
N VAL A 266 2.18 11.33 13.79
CA VAL A 266 2.70 12.07 12.63
C VAL A 266 1.57 12.78 11.88
N LEU A 267 0.44 12.10 11.64
CA LEU A 267 -0.73 12.69 10.99
C LEU A 267 -1.29 13.88 11.78
N LEU A 268 -1.40 13.74 13.10
CA LEU A 268 -1.84 14.84 13.95
C LEU A 268 -0.87 16.03 13.89
N TYR A 269 0.43 15.76 13.98
CA TYR A 269 1.45 16.79 13.87
C TYR A 269 1.30 17.57 12.57
N GLU A 270 1.18 16.88 11.44
CA GLU A 270 1.03 17.51 10.12
C GLU A 270 -0.30 18.26 9.98
N LEU A 271 -1.40 17.73 10.52
CA LEU A 271 -2.69 18.42 10.55
C LEU A 271 -2.61 19.74 11.32
N LEU A 272 -1.79 19.83 12.36
CA LEU A 272 -1.66 21.04 13.19
C LEU A 272 -0.65 22.03 12.64
N THR A 273 0.46 21.56 12.08
CA THR A 273 1.61 22.41 11.69
C THR A 273 1.73 22.60 10.17
N GLY A 274 1.06 21.77 9.37
CA GLY A 274 1.19 21.75 7.91
C GLY A 274 2.42 20.99 7.40
N THR A 275 3.28 20.46 8.27
CA THR A 275 4.49 19.71 7.92
C THR A 275 4.63 18.46 8.78
N THR A 276 5.35 17.46 8.31
CA THR A 276 5.71 16.27 9.13
C THR A 276 6.73 16.63 10.22
N PRO A 277 6.82 15.83 11.30
CA PRO A 277 7.81 16.02 12.37
C PRO A 277 9.26 16.07 11.83
N PHE A 278 9.58 15.13 10.95
CA PHE A 278 10.83 15.10 10.20
C PHE A 278 10.52 15.38 8.72
N ASP A 279 11.34 16.22 8.07
CA ASP A 279 11.14 16.53 6.67
C ASP A 279 11.39 15.28 5.79
N ASN A 280 10.42 14.95 4.95
CA ASN A 280 10.50 13.73 4.12
C ASN A 280 11.63 13.81 3.10
N THR A 281 11.89 14.99 2.53
CA THR A 281 12.98 15.20 1.56
C THR A 281 14.33 15.02 2.23
N GLU A 282 14.48 15.58 3.43
CA GLU A 282 15.70 15.41 4.22
C GLU A 282 15.94 13.95 4.61
N LEU A 283 14.89 13.24 5.05
CA LEU A 283 14.98 11.81 5.35
C LEU A 283 15.39 10.99 4.13
N MET A 284 14.87 11.30 2.96
CA MET A 284 15.19 10.59 1.72
C MET A 284 16.62 10.86 1.20
N THR A 285 17.22 11.99 1.55
CA THR A 285 18.62 12.30 1.19
C THR A 285 19.63 11.64 2.12
N LYS A 286 19.21 11.31 3.35
CA LYS A 286 20.01 10.53 4.30
C LYS A 286 20.02 9.06 3.85
N GLY A 287 21.14 8.39 3.98
CA GLY A 287 21.18 6.93 3.78
C GLY A 287 20.23 6.22 4.76
N VAL A 288 19.79 4.99 4.43
CA VAL A 288 18.81 4.23 5.25
C VAL A 288 19.21 4.16 6.73
N VAL A 289 20.49 3.93 7.02
CA VAL A 289 21.00 3.84 8.40
C VAL A 289 20.76 5.14 9.16
N GLU A 290 21.07 6.28 8.55
CA GLU A 290 20.90 7.59 9.19
C GLU A 290 19.41 7.97 9.31
N MET A 291 18.59 7.59 8.35
CA MET A 291 17.14 7.77 8.42
C MET A 291 16.53 6.96 9.60
N VAL A 292 16.93 5.69 9.74
CA VAL A 292 16.52 4.84 10.87
C VAL A 292 16.93 5.49 12.20
N ARG A 293 18.18 5.97 12.28
CA ARG A 293 18.68 6.65 13.48
C ARG A 293 17.84 7.89 13.79
N THR A 294 17.63 8.77 12.81
CA THR A 294 16.85 10.00 12.98
C THR A 294 15.43 9.70 13.51
N ILE A 295 14.72 8.75 12.91
CA ILE A 295 13.33 8.43 13.30
C ILE A 295 13.27 7.77 14.68
N ARG A 296 14.33 7.04 15.07
CA ARG A 296 14.38 6.29 16.32
C ARG A 296 14.89 7.12 17.51
N GLU A 297 15.85 8.01 17.29
CA GLU A 297 16.65 8.61 18.34
C GLU A 297 16.47 10.12 18.45
N ASP A 298 16.13 10.82 17.35
CA ASP A 298 16.02 12.27 17.35
C ASP A 298 14.63 12.71 17.85
N ASP A 299 14.60 13.74 18.71
CA ASP A 299 13.37 14.37 19.14
C ASP A 299 12.87 15.36 18.07
N PRO A 300 11.65 15.20 17.55
CA PRO A 300 11.10 16.17 16.60
C PRO A 300 10.77 17.51 17.30
N PRO A 301 10.80 18.64 16.57
CA PRO A 301 10.37 19.92 17.09
C PRO A 301 8.94 19.84 17.64
N LYS A 302 8.67 20.48 18.77
CA LYS A 302 7.31 20.54 19.33
C LYS A 302 6.37 21.24 18.34
N PRO A 303 5.12 20.78 18.16
CA PRO A 303 4.15 21.44 17.27
C PRO A 303 3.99 22.93 17.54
N SER A 304 3.97 23.33 18.82
CA SER A 304 3.88 24.75 19.22
C SER A 304 5.07 25.58 18.73
N THR A 305 6.28 25.04 18.80
CA THR A 305 7.48 25.71 18.28
C THR A 305 7.42 25.83 16.76
N ARG A 306 6.97 24.77 16.07
CA ARG A 306 6.87 24.75 14.61
C ARG A 306 5.87 25.79 14.10
N ILE A 307 4.69 25.89 14.75
CA ILE A 307 3.66 26.88 14.39
C ILE A 307 4.17 28.32 14.59
N SER A 308 5.01 28.56 15.61
CA SER A 308 5.57 29.90 15.89
C SER A 308 6.62 30.34 14.86
N THR A 309 7.15 29.44 14.05
CA THR A 309 8.18 29.70 13.04
C THR A 309 7.62 29.76 11.61
N LEU A 310 6.33 29.50 11.41
CA LEU A 310 5.59 29.62 10.16
C LEU A 310 4.86 30.96 10.10
#